data_77f196d57daa25a0923f9fba601b61ba
#
_entry.id   77f196d57daa25a0923f9fba601b61ba
#
_cell.length_a   1.000
_cell.length_b   1.000
_cell.length_c   1.000
_cell.angle_alpha   90.00
_cell.angle_beta   90.00
_cell.angle_gamma   90.00
#
_symmetry.space_group_name_H-M   'P 1'
#
loop_
_entity.id
_entity.type
_entity.pdbx_description
1 polymer ?
#
loop_
_entity_poly.entity_id
_entity_poly.type
_entity_poly.pdbx_seq_one_letter_code
_entity_poly.pdbx_strand_id
1 'polypeptide(L)'
;RWTDVLARRLDRRPDDGIGVANAGIAGNQLLVSSQTSPSALDRLSRDVLDQAGVRTVIVLLGVNDLGGASATHPVTAAKLIAGFQRIIKAAHHDGVRVLGATMLPFRGSLSWSAGKELEREALNIWIRHGGRFDGTIDLARAVASPSDPVRINPVYDGGDHLHLNDAGYAAVAYAIPLDRL
;
A
#
# COMPACT_ATOMS: atom_id res chain seq x y z
N ARG A 1 -9.74 -7.58 7.70
CA ARG A 1 -8.60 -6.84 7.11
C ARG A 1 -7.67 -7.83 6.40
N TRP A 2 -6.93 -7.38 5.40
CA TRP A 2 -5.98 -8.25 4.69
C TRP A 2 -4.86 -8.78 5.61
N THR A 3 -4.42 -8.00 6.58
CA THR A 3 -3.42 -8.41 7.58
C THR A 3 -3.88 -9.59 8.42
N ASP A 4 -5.16 -9.64 8.78
CA ASP A 4 -5.73 -10.76 9.57
C ASP A 4 -5.80 -12.04 8.73
N VAL A 5 -6.05 -11.90 7.41
CA VAL A 5 -6.03 -13.05 6.49
C VAL A 5 -4.60 -13.53 6.26
N LEU A 6 -3.64 -12.59 6.12
CA LEU A 6 -2.22 -12.92 5.98
C LEU A 6 -1.70 -13.66 7.22
N ALA A 7 -2.03 -13.17 8.42
CA ALA A 7 -1.65 -13.85 9.66
C ALA A 7 -2.15 -15.31 9.67
N ARG A 8 -3.44 -15.53 9.38
CA ARG A 8 -3.98 -16.91 9.28
C ARG A 8 -3.33 -17.78 8.21
N ARG A 9 -2.78 -17.19 7.12
CA ARG A 9 -2.03 -17.95 6.12
C ARG A 9 -0.66 -18.35 6.66
N LEU A 10 -0.01 -17.50 7.42
CA LEU A 10 1.29 -17.76 8.05
C LEU A 10 1.16 -18.76 9.20
N ASP A 11 0.10 -18.71 10.01
CA ASP A 11 -0.18 -19.68 11.07
C ASP A 11 -0.26 -21.13 10.58
N ARG A 12 -0.56 -21.33 9.30
CA ARG A 12 -0.55 -22.65 8.66
C ARG A 12 0.85 -23.13 8.27
N ARG A 13 1.86 -22.31 8.50
CA ARG A 13 3.29 -22.57 8.27
C ARG A 13 4.05 -22.38 9.58
N PRO A 14 3.82 -23.26 10.57
CA PRO A 14 4.30 -23.06 11.94
C PRO A 14 5.83 -22.97 12.03
N ASP A 15 6.56 -23.55 11.08
CA ASP A 15 8.02 -23.54 11.07
C ASP A 15 8.62 -22.17 10.71
N ASP A 16 7.82 -21.29 10.10
CA ASP A 16 8.32 -19.97 9.69
C ASP A 16 8.39 -18.96 10.85
N GLY A 17 7.59 -19.15 11.91
CA GLY A 17 7.56 -18.30 13.10
C GLY A 17 7.30 -16.81 12.83
N ILE A 18 6.56 -16.49 11.76
CA ILE A 18 6.34 -15.11 11.30
C ILE A 18 5.00 -14.58 11.82
N GLY A 19 5.06 -13.51 12.61
CA GLY A 19 3.89 -12.73 13.02
C GLY A 19 3.60 -11.56 12.09
N VAL A 20 2.36 -11.04 12.14
CA VAL A 20 1.93 -9.86 11.36
C VAL A 20 1.52 -8.75 12.30
N ALA A 21 2.22 -7.62 12.25
CA ALA A 21 1.83 -6.38 12.88
C ALA A 21 1.15 -5.45 11.85
N ASN A 22 0.02 -4.84 12.23
CA ASN A 22 -0.71 -3.92 11.36
C ASN A 22 -0.51 -2.47 11.82
N ALA A 23 0.31 -1.72 11.12
CA ALA A 23 0.54 -0.30 11.35
C ALA A 23 -0.35 0.62 10.48
N GLY A 24 -1.38 0.09 9.83
CA GLY A 24 -2.30 0.86 8.98
C GLY A 24 -3.21 1.78 9.79
N ILE A 25 -3.37 3.01 9.33
CA ILE A 25 -4.29 4.02 9.88
C ILE A 25 -5.23 4.48 8.75
N ALA A 26 -6.53 4.54 9.02
CA ALA A 26 -7.52 5.02 8.06
C ALA A 26 -7.22 6.48 7.66
N GLY A 27 -7.29 6.78 6.36
CA GLY A 27 -7.01 8.12 5.84
C GLY A 27 -5.53 8.54 5.89
N ASN A 28 -4.61 7.67 6.32
CA ASN A 28 -3.21 8.04 6.47
C ASN A 28 -2.54 8.36 5.13
N GLN A 29 -1.84 9.48 5.08
CA GLN A 29 -1.04 9.91 3.94
C GLN A 29 0.42 9.47 4.11
N LEU A 30 1.09 9.29 2.99
CA LEU A 30 2.53 9.03 2.96
C LEU A 30 3.33 10.28 3.34
N LEU A 31 2.95 11.43 2.77
CA LEU A 31 3.77 12.64 2.72
C LEU A 31 3.44 13.68 3.79
N VAL A 32 2.16 13.81 4.15
CA VAL A 32 1.67 14.95 4.94
C VAL A 32 0.98 14.47 6.20
N SER A 33 1.41 15.01 7.33
CA SER A 33 0.73 14.86 8.61
C SER A 33 -0.51 15.73 8.68
N SER A 34 -1.61 15.17 9.20
CA SER A 34 -2.81 15.92 9.56
C SER A 34 -2.78 16.27 11.06
N GLN A 35 -3.77 17.05 11.51
CA GLN A 35 -3.93 17.37 12.94
C GLN A 35 -4.16 16.13 13.81
N THR A 36 -4.73 15.07 13.23
CA THR A 36 -5.14 13.85 13.95
C THR A 36 -4.28 12.63 13.65
N SER A 37 -3.44 12.70 12.62
CA SER A 37 -2.63 11.54 12.18
C SER A 37 -1.31 12.00 11.59
N PRO A 38 -0.16 11.59 12.17
CA PRO A 38 1.15 11.79 11.56
C PRO A 38 1.22 11.06 10.22
N SER A 39 1.98 11.60 9.27
CA SER A 39 2.24 10.93 7.99
C SER A 39 2.93 9.58 8.20
N ALA A 40 2.82 8.70 7.21
CA ALA A 40 3.54 7.43 7.28
C ALA A 40 5.06 7.65 7.43
N LEU A 41 5.61 8.67 6.80
CA LEU A 41 7.02 9.03 6.93
C LEU A 41 7.40 9.49 8.35
N ASP A 42 6.53 10.30 8.99
CA ASP A 42 6.84 10.86 10.32
C ASP A 42 6.71 9.81 11.44
N ARG A 43 5.90 8.76 11.23
CA ARG A 43 5.70 7.68 12.20
C ARG A 43 6.46 6.39 11.89
N LEU A 44 7.22 6.36 10.77
CA LEU A 44 7.86 5.14 10.27
C LEU A 44 8.74 4.46 11.33
N SER A 45 9.65 5.20 11.96
CA SER A 45 10.53 4.64 12.99
C SER A 45 9.71 4.08 14.15
N ARG A 46 8.92 4.93 14.80
CA ARG A 46 8.14 4.54 15.99
C ARG A 46 7.20 3.36 15.76
N ASP A 47 6.44 3.38 14.65
CA ASP A 47 5.33 2.43 14.44
C ASP A 47 5.76 1.17 13.67
N VAL A 48 6.93 1.20 13.03
CA VAL A 48 7.39 0.10 12.17
C VAL A 48 8.81 -0.32 12.48
N LEU A 49 9.81 0.55 12.33
CA LEU A 49 11.21 0.12 12.36
C LEU A 49 11.71 -0.19 13.78
N ASP A 50 11.20 0.52 14.79
CA ASP A 50 11.55 0.28 16.21
C ASP A 50 10.80 -0.92 16.81
N GLN A 51 9.96 -1.61 16.03
CA GLN A 51 9.26 -2.79 16.50
C GLN A 51 10.22 -3.98 16.61
N ALA A 52 10.23 -4.65 17.78
CA ALA A 52 11.13 -5.76 18.02
C ALA A 52 10.90 -6.90 17.01
N GLY A 53 11.98 -7.32 16.33
CA GLY A 53 11.96 -8.45 15.42
C GLY A 53 11.34 -8.19 14.06
N VAL A 54 11.07 -6.92 13.69
CA VAL A 54 10.63 -6.60 12.33
C VAL A 54 11.71 -7.02 11.31
N ARG A 55 11.31 -7.68 10.23
CA ARG A 55 12.21 -8.15 9.17
C ARG A 55 11.77 -7.68 7.79
N THR A 56 10.46 -7.54 7.61
CA THR A 56 9.86 -7.16 6.32
C THR A 56 8.71 -6.19 6.56
N VAL A 57 8.68 -5.14 5.78
CA VAL A 57 7.60 -4.16 5.75
C VAL A 57 6.89 -4.25 4.38
N ILE A 58 5.56 -4.34 4.39
CA ILE A 58 4.74 -4.20 3.17
C ILE A 58 4.17 -2.79 3.15
N VAL A 59 4.44 -2.05 2.08
CA VAL A 59 4.01 -0.66 1.95
C VAL A 59 2.92 -0.53 0.87
N LEU A 60 1.71 -0.17 1.31
CA LEU A 60 0.56 0.16 0.47
C LEU A 60 0.03 1.53 0.90
N LEU A 61 0.44 2.59 0.22
CA LEU A 61 0.17 3.98 0.56
C LEU A 61 -0.01 4.84 -0.70
N GLY A 62 -0.47 6.09 -0.52
CA GLY A 62 -0.50 7.12 -1.55
C GLY A 62 -1.89 7.48 -2.07
N VAL A 63 -2.89 6.61 -1.91
CA VAL A 63 -4.26 6.91 -2.36
C VAL A 63 -4.84 8.11 -1.62
N ASN A 64 -4.56 8.25 -0.31
CA ASN A 64 -5.02 9.38 0.48
C ASN A 64 -4.26 10.68 0.17
N ASP A 65 -2.99 10.56 -0.23
CA ASP A 65 -2.22 11.70 -0.73
C ASP A 65 -2.85 12.23 -2.03
N LEU A 66 -3.16 11.34 -3.00
CA LEU A 66 -3.87 11.72 -4.22
C LEU A 66 -5.29 12.21 -3.92
N GLY A 67 -6.00 11.56 -2.99
CA GLY A 67 -7.34 11.96 -2.56
C GLY A 67 -7.38 13.39 -2.05
N GLY A 68 -6.45 13.75 -1.19
CA GLY A 68 -6.30 15.10 -0.61
C GLY A 68 -5.66 16.14 -1.54
N ALA A 69 -5.15 15.75 -2.71
CA ALA A 69 -4.52 16.67 -3.65
C ALA A 69 -5.52 17.69 -4.21
N SER A 70 -5.08 18.94 -4.30
CA SER A 70 -5.82 20.06 -4.88
C SER A 70 -4.98 20.83 -5.89
N ALA A 71 -5.58 21.79 -6.59
CA ALA A 71 -4.85 22.64 -7.53
C ALA A 71 -3.73 23.45 -6.85
N THR A 72 -3.94 23.84 -5.59
CA THR A 72 -2.95 24.60 -4.81
C THR A 72 -1.94 23.69 -4.09
N HIS A 73 -2.28 22.44 -3.89
CA HIS A 73 -1.42 21.43 -3.23
C HIS A 73 -1.40 20.14 -4.07
N PRO A 74 -0.79 20.19 -5.27
CA PRO A 74 -0.76 19.03 -6.14
C PRO A 74 0.15 17.94 -5.58
N VAL A 75 -0.32 16.70 -5.63
CA VAL A 75 0.47 15.51 -5.37
C VAL A 75 0.72 14.81 -6.68
N THR A 76 1.99 14.54 -6.96
CA THR A 76 2.44 13.87 -8.19
C THR A 76 3.08 12.52 -7.87
N ALA A 77 3.15 11.64 -8.86
CA ALA A 77 3.89 10.39 -8.75
C ALA A 77 5.34 10.62 -8.29
N ALA A 78 6.00 11.66 -8.79
CA ALA A 78 7.37 11.99 -8.39
C ALA A 78 7.49 12.28 -6.88
N LYS A 79 6.53 13.01 -6.29
CA LYS A 79 6.50 13.25 -4.83
C LYS A 79 6.28 11.95 -4.06
N LEU A 80 5.36 11.11 -4.50
CA LEU A 80 5.09 9.81 -3.88
C LEU A 80 6.31 8.90 -3.98
N ILE A 81 6.94 8.82 -5.14
CA ILE A 81 8.18 8.07 -5.37
C ILE A 81 9.28 8.52 -4.41
N ALA A 82 9.49 9.82 -4.26
CA ALA A 82 10.45 10.35 -3.30
C ALA A 82 10.12 9.93 -1.86
N GLY A 83 8.84 9.90 -1.48
CA GLY A 83 8.39 9.38 -0.19
C GLY A 83 8.68 7.89 -0.01
N PHE A 84 8.38 7.07 -1.00
CA PHE A 84 8.70 5.63 -0.97
C PHE A 84 10.21 5.39 -0.88
N GLN A 85 11.02 6.16 -1.62
CA GLN A 85 12.49 6.06 -1.55
C GLN A 85 13.03 6.37 -0.15
N ARG A 86 12.40 7.30 0.59
CA ARG A 86 12.74 7.58 2.00
C ARG A 86 12.42 6.39 2.89
N ILE A 87 11.25 5.74 2.72
CA ILE A 87 10.90 4.51 3.45
C ILE A 87 11.94 3.41 3.17
N ILE A 88 12.23 3.15 1.90
CA ILE A 88 13.19 2.12 1.49
C ILE A 88 14.56 2.38 2.12
N LYS A 89 15.04 3.62 2.03
CA LYS A 89 16.34 4.00 2.60
C LYS A 89 16.40 3.79 4.11
N ALA A 90 15.36 4.21 4.83
CA ALA A 90 15.29 4.05 6.29
C ALA A 90 15.23 2.56 6.68
N ALA A 91 14.35 1.79 6.05
CA ALA A 91 14.21 0.38 6.33
C ALA A 91 15.52 -0.41 6.04
N HIS A 92 16.15 -0.15 4.90
CA HIS A 92 17.42 -0.80 4.56
C HIS A 92 18.55 -0.41 5.51
N HIS A 93 18.55 0.83 6.04
CA HIS A 93 19.52 1.23 7.07
C HIS A 93 19.41 0.34 8.32
N ASP A 94 18.19 -0.06 8.68
CA ASP A 94 17.90 -0.89 9.85
C ASP A 94 17.87 -2.41 9.52
N GLY A 95 18.28 -2.79 8.31
CA GLY A 95 18.30 -4.18 7.85
C GLY A 95 16.91 -4.78 7.59
N VAL A 96 15.89 -3.95 7.45
CA VAL A 96 14.50 -4.35 7.19
C VAL A 96 14.21 -4.35 5.70
N ARG A 97 13.65 -5.44 5.20
CA ARG A 97 13.23 -5.58 3.79
C ARG A 97 11.95 -4.81 3.52
N VAL A 98 11.78 -4.31 2.30
CA VAL A 98 10.60 -3.55 1.89
C VAL A 98 9.95 -4.19 0.66
N LEU A 99 8.69 -4.62 0.81
CA LEU A 99 7.87 -5.05 -0.30
C LEU A 99 6.94 -3.89 -0.72
N GLY A 100 7.10 -3.44 -1.95
CA GLY A 100 6.26 -2.39 -2.52
C GLY A 100 4.97 -2.98 -3.09
N ALA A 101 3.82 -2.49 -2.63
CA ALA A 101 2.52 -2.87 -3.17
C ALA A 101 1.98 -1.79 -4.10
N THR A 102 1.46 -2.19 -5.28
CA THR A 102 0.84 -1.25 -6.21
C THR A 102 -0.44 -0.66 -5.63
N MET A 103 -0.64 0.64 -5.83
CA MET A 103 -1.86 1.35 -5.42
C MET A 103 -3.07 0.81 -6.17
N LEU A 104 -4.13 0.46 -5.43
CA LEU A 104 -5.35 -0.12 -5.99
C LEU A 104 -6.04 0.83 -6.96
N PRO A 105 -6.82 0.32 -7.92
CA PRO A 105 -7.68 1.17 -8.75
C PRO A 105 -8.78 1.80 -7.88
N PHE A 106 -9.19 3.02 -8.22
CA PHE A 106 -10.21 3.73 -7.44
C PHE A 106 -11.15 4.59 -8.31
N ARG A 107 -11.23 4.29 -9.61
CA ARG A 107 -12.17 4.98 -10.52
C ARG A 107 -13.62 4.73 -10.09
N GLY A 108 -14.35 5.81 -9.94
CA GLY A 108 -15.72 5.81 -9.44
C GLY A 108 -15.84 6.34 -8.02
N SER A 109 -14.76 6.38 -7.26
CA SER A 109 -14.75 7.01 -5.94
C SER A 109 -14.86 8.55 -6.04
N LEU A 110 -15.32 9.17 -4.97
CA LEU A 110 -15.40 10.65 -4.88
C LEU A 110 -14.03 11.34 -5.01
N SER A 111 -12.96 10.63 -4.69
CA SER A 111 -11.59 11.14 -4.74
C SER A 111 -10.94 11.03 -6.11
N TRP A 112 -11.56 10.32 -7.05
CA TRP A 112 -10.97 10.05 -8.36
C TRP A 112 -11.04 11.24 -9.31
N SER A 113 -10.03 11.36 -10.15
CA SER A 113 -10.06 12.14 -11.40
C SER A 113 -9.09 11.53 -12.41
N ALA A 114 -9.25 11.86 -13.69
CA ALA A 114 -8.34 11.38 -14.73
C ALA A 114 -6.87 11.78 -14.47
N GLY A 115 -6.64 12.99 -13.94
CA GLY A 115 -5.29 13.43 -13.58
C GLY A 115 -4.70 12.60 -12.44
N LYS A 116 -5.48 12.29 -11.41
CA LYS A 116 -5.02 11.43 -10.29
C LYS A 116 -4.77 9.99 -10.74
N GLU A 117 -5.53 9.52 -11.72
CA GLU A 117 -5.30 8.21 -12.33
C GLU A 117 -3.95 8.13 -13.05
N LEU A 118 -3.57 9.17 -13.77
CA LEU A 118 -2.24 9.24 -14.42
C LEU A 118 -1.12 9.17 -13.37
N GLU A 119 -1.28 9.87 -12.25
CA GLU A 119 -0.30 9.82 -11.14
C GLU A 119 -0.25 8.44 -10.48
N ARG A 120 -1.41 7.81 -10.28
CA ARG A 120 -1.49 6.44 -9.75
C ARG A 120 -0.75 5.45 -10.66
N GLU A 121 -1.00 5.54 -11.96
CA GLU A 121 -0.41 4.62 -12.92
C GLU A 121 1.10 4.83 -13.05
N ALA A 122 1.55 6.08 -13.08
CA ALA A 122 2.98 6.41 -13.09
C ALA A 122 3.70 5.87 -11.82
N LEU A 123 3.08 6.00 -10.64
CA LEU A 123 3.59 5.40 -9.42
C LEU A 123 3.64 3.87 -9.53
N ASN A 124 2.56 3.25 -10.02
CA ASN A 124 2.49 1.79 -10.13
C ASN A 124 3.50 1.21 -11.12
N ILE A 125 3.75 1.91 -12.24
CA ILE A 125 4.83 1.56 -13.17
C ILE A 125 6.19 1.58 -12.46
N TRP A 126 6.44 2.64 -11.66
CA TRP A 126 7.69 2.73 -10.91
C TRP A 126 7.80 1.62 -9.85
N ILE A 127 6.73 1.31 -9.13
CA ILE A 127 6.72 0.19 -8.15
C ILE A 127 7.07 -1.13 -8.84
N ARG A 128 6.46 -1.42 -10.01
CA ARG A 128 6.68 -2.67 -10.74
C ARG A 128 8.09 -2.80 -11.30
N HIS A 129 8.70 -1.71 -11.77
CA HIS A 129 9.87 -1.79 -12.64
C HIS A 129 11.06 -0.91 -12.23
N GLY A 130 10.84 0.16 -11.50
CA GLY A 130 11.86 1.16 -11.18
C GLY A 130 12.17 1.31 -9.70
N GLY A 131 11.35 0.76 -8.82
CA GLY A 131 11.53 0.84 -7.37
C GLY A 131 12.67 -0.07 -6.89
N ARG A 132 13.38 0.40 -5.86
CA ARG A 132 14.43 -0.39 -5.20
C ARG A 132 13.87 -1.21 -4.05
N PHE A 133 12.69 -1.80 -4.26
CA PHE A 133 12.07 -2.72 -3.32
C PHE A 133 12.76 -4.08 -3.35
N ASP A 134 12.74 -4.80 -2.23
CA ASP A 134 13.21 -6.19 -2.14
C ASP A 134 12.23 -7.17 -2.81
N GLY A 135 11.05 -6.70 -3.13
CA GLY A 135 10.05 -7.37 -3.92
C GLY A 135 8.84 -6.47 -4.16
N THR A 136 8.03 -6.84 -5.14
CA THR A 136 6.81 -6.10 -5.49
C THR A 136 5.59 -7.00 -5.43
N ILE A 137 4.44 -6.42 -5.05
CA ILE A 137 3.16 -7.11 -4.97
C ILE A 137 2.17 -6.33 -5.84
N ASP A 138 1.72 -6.92 -6.95
CA ASP A 138 0.79 -6.24 -7.86
C ASP A 138 -0.66 -6.37 -7.37
N LEU A 139 -0.97 -5.64 -6.30
CA LEU A 139 -2.30 -5.62 -5.71
C LEU A 139 -3.33 -4.94 -6.61
N ALA A 140 -2.91 -3.95 -7.41
CA ALA A 140 -3.80 -3.33 -8.39
C ALA A 140 -4.38 -4.37 -9.33
N ARG A 141 -3.53 -5.24 -9.88
CA ARG A 141 -3.96 -6.34 -10.76
C ARG A 141 -4.83 -7.37 -10.04
N ALA A 142 -4.50 -7.66 -8.77
CA ALA A 142 -5.22 -8.68 -8.00
C ALA A 142 -6.69 -8.35 -7.74
N VAL A 143 -7.03 -7.04 -7.69
CA VAL A 143 -8.41 -6.60 -7.37
C VAL A 143 -9.08 -5.82 -8.49
N ALA A 144 -8.40 -5.61 -9.63
CA ALA A 144 -8.96 -4.87 -10.75
C ALA A 144 -10.13 -5.61 -11.42
N SER A 145 -11.05 -4.85 -11.98
CA SER A 145 -12.08 -5.38 -12.88
C SER A 145 -11.44 -5.87 -14.18
N PRO A 146 -11.76 -7.08 -14.66
CA PRO A 146 -11.23 -7.59 -15.91
C PRO A 146 -11.63 -6.75 -17.14
N SER A 147 -12.79 -6.09 -17.09
CA SER A 147 -13.31 -5.27 -18.19
C SER A 147 -12.87 -3.80 -18.12
N ASP A 148 -12.44 -3.32 -16.95
CA ASP A 148 -12.00 -1.94 -16.73
C ASP A 148 -10.93 -1.91 -15.62
N PRO A 149 -9.64 -2.08 -15.94
CA PRO A 149 -8.58 -2.24 -14.93
C PRO A 149 -8.35 -1.04 -14.01
N VAL A 150 -8.94 0.11 -14.32
CA VAL A 150 -8.88 1.30 -13.45
C VAL A 150 -9.99 1.33 -12.39
N ARG A 151 -10.84 0.30 -12.36
CA ARG A 151 -11.89 0.08 -11.34
C ARG A 151 -11.59 -1.14 -10.50
N ILE A 152 -12.04 -1.10 -9.26
CA ILE A 152 -12.13 -2.32 -8.43
C ILE A 152 -13.17 -3.26 -9.06
N ASN A 153 -12.85 -4.55 -9.09
CA ASN A 153 -13.81 -5.58 -9.47
C ASN A 153 -15.04 -5.50 -8.55
N PRO A 154 -16.27 -5.44 -9.08
CA PRO A 154 -17.48 -5.33 -8.25
C PRO A 154 -17.61 -6.40 -7.16
N VAL A 155 -17.02 -7.59 -7.36
CA VAL A 155 -17.01 -8.67 -6.36
C VAL A 155 -16.16 -8.28 -5.13
N TYR A 156 -15.21 -7.37 -5.28
CA TYR A 156 -14.27 -6.94 -4.25
C TYR A 156 -14.56 -5.54 -3.71
N ASP A 157 -15.48 -4.79 -4.34
CA ASP A 157 -15.78 -3.40 -3.98
C ASP A 157 -16.62 -3.33 -2.69
N GLY A 158 -16.25 -2.44 -1.79
CA GLY A 158 -17.00 -2.11 -0.58
C GLY A 158 -18.23 -1.23 -0.82
N GLY A 159 -18.43 -0.75 -2.07
CA GLY A 159 -19.56 0.08 -2.49
C GLY A 159 -19.22 1.56 -2.67
N ASP A 160 -18.03 2.00 -2.29
CA ASP A 160 -17.56 3.39 -2.47
C ASP A 160 -16.47 3.51 -3.56
N HIS A 161 -16.15 2.43 -4.23
CA HIS A 161 -15.15 2.34 -5.30
C HIS A 161 -13.72 2.71 -4.85
N LEU A 162 -13.45 2.63 -3.55
CA LEU A 162 -12.15 2.93 -2.94
C LEU A 162 -11.73 1.84 -1.97
N HIS A 163 -12.64 1.44 -1.07
CA HIS A 163 -12.38 0.43 -0.06
C HIS A 163 -12.85 -0.95 -0.52
N LEU A 164 -12.09 -1.95 -0.14
CA LEU A 164 -12.43 -3.34 -0.44
C LEU A 164 -13.43 -3.89 0.59
N ASN A 165 -14.28 -4.80 0.14
CA ASN A 165 -15.04 -5.67 1.03
C ASN A 165 -14.16 -6.83 1.56
N ASP A 166 -14.75 -7.74 2.34
CA ASP A 166 -14.01 -8.87 2.92
C ASP A 166 -13.38 -9.80 1.88
N ALA A 167 -14.07 -10.03 0.75
CA ALA A 167 -13.54 -10.82 -0.36
C ALA A 167 -12.34 -10.14 -1.02
N GLY A 168 -12.40 -8.82 -1.21
CA GLY A 168 -11.30 -8.03 -1.74
C GLY A 168 -10.09 -8.00 -0.80
N TYR A 169 -10.31 -7.86 0.51
CA TYR A 169 -9.21 -7.96 1.48
C TYR A 169 -8.60 -9.37 1.52
N ALA A 170 -9.38 -10.41 1.30
CA ALA A 170 -8.85 -11.76 1.16
C ALA A 170 -8.02 -11.89 -0.12
N ALA A 171 -8.49 -11.36 -1.26
CA ALA A 171 -7.74 -11.37 -2.52
C ALA A 171 -6.38 -10.65 -2.37
N VAL A 172 -6.35 -9.48 -1.73
CA VAL A 172 -5.10 -8.78 -1.38
C VAL A 172 -4.16 -9.68 -0.58
N ALA A 173 -4.66 -10.29 0.49
CA ALA A 173 -3.83 -11.16 1.32
C ALA A 173 -3.29 -12.36 0.54
N TYR A 174 -4.08 -12.98 -0.33
CA TYR A 174 -3.65 -14.11 -1.15
C TYR A 174 -2.66 -13.74 -2.25
N ALA A 175 -2.67 -12.49 -2.71
CA ALA A 175 -1.69 -11.99 -3.67
C ALA A 175 -0.28 -11.79 -3.06
N ILE A 176 -0.15 -11.81 -1.73
CA ILE A 176 1.13 -11.67 -1.05
C ILE A 176 1.88 -13.01 -1.11
N PRO A 177 3.08 -13.06 -1.73
CA PRO A 177 3.89 -14.28 -1.78
C PRO A 177 4.54 -14.52 -0.41
N LEU A 178 4.23 -15.65 0.24
CA LEU A 178 4.71 -15.96 1.59
C LEU A 178 6.21 -16.27 1.64
N ASP A 179 6.80 -16.70 0.54
CA ASP A 179 8.23 -16.93 0.38
C ASP A 179 9.06 -15.64 0.34
N ARG A 180 8.39 -14.49 0.29
CA ARG A 180 9.02 -13.18 0.33
C ARG A 180 9.02 -12.51 1.71
N LEU A 181 8.39 -13.13 2.70
CA LEU A 181 8.24 -12.58 4.07
C LEU A 181 9.36 -12.99 5.01
#